data_ece17d6f62dc5674fa48379ee57f607b
#
_entry.id   ece17d6f62dc5674fa48379ee57f607b
#
_cell.length_a   1.000
_cell.length_b   1.000
_cell.length_c   1.000
_cell.angle_alpha   90.00
_cell.angle_beta   90.00
_cell.angle_gamma   90.00
#
_symmetry.space_group_name_H-M   'P 1'
#
loop_
_entity.id
_entity.type
_entity.pdbx_description
1 polymer ?
#
loop_
_entity_poly.entity_id
_entity_poly.type
_entity_poly.pdbx_seq_one_letter_code
_entity_poly.pdbx_strand_id
1 'polypeptide(L)'
;MNKLVIFDLDDTLLCADSEFHFTKYVLKQGMLDKDFYLKKIKAFDKDYRSGNLNFKDYMRFLLYPLIGKNKNEVDLLVANFINSSKDILIDDLTFELLKKHEKDNLLIASGALDFIVKGFANYFKVEEFLGTKTEFVEDKVTGETVGEPNFDKGKLVHVLKWCKQKKVNLEEATFYTDSIHDLPLVEKCKNSIVVSPDERLKEYAEKNNLQIITR
;
A
#
# COMPACT_ATOMS: atom_id res chain seq x y z
N MET A 1 -9.35 -0.62 -26.16
CA MET A 1 -9.62 -1.24 -24.83
C MET A 1 -8.85 -0.46 -23.79
N ASN A 2 -9.46 -0.14 -22.68
CA ASN A 2 -8.77 0.49 -21.55
C ASN A 2 -7.72 -0.49 -21.02
N LYS A 3 -6.50 -0.02 -20.81
CA LYS A 3 -5.39 -0.84 -20.31
C LYS A 3 -5.53 -1.04 -18.80
N LEU A 4 -4.95 -2.12 -18.28
CA LEU A 4 -4.79 -2.25 -16.83
C LEU A 4 -3.58 -1.44 -16.40
N VAL A 5 -3.78 -0.57 -15.41
CA VAL A 5 -2.70 0.17 -14.74
C VAL A 5 -2.77 -0.13 -13.25
N ILE A 6 -1.68 -0.62 -12.72
CA ILE A 6 -1.54 -1.00 -11.32
C ILE A 6 -0.62 0.02 -10.66
N PHE A 7 -1.04 0.54 -9.52
CA PHE A 7 -0.21 1.39 -8.67
C PHE A 7 0.06 0.69 -7.33
N ASP A 8 1.30 0.65 -6.91
CA ASP A 8 1.57 0.58 -5.50
C ASP A 8 1.12 1.88 -4.83
N LEU A 9 0.96 1.89 -3.50
CA LEU A 9 0.41 3.04 -2.78
C LEU A 9 1.51 3.89 -2.15
N ASP A 10 2.18 3.33 -1.15
CA ASP A 10 3.15 4.04 -0.32
C ASP A 10 4.42 4.34 -1.13
N ASP A 11 4.97 5.55 -0.97
CA ASP A 11 6.15 6.04 -1.71
C ASP A 11 6.04 5.95 -3.26
N THR A 12 4.92 5.46 -3.80
CA THR A 12 4.62 5.36 -5.23
C THR A 12 3.50 6.31 -5.64
N LEU A 13 2.23 6.00 -5.35
CA LEU A 13 1.11 6.91 -5.61
C LEU A 13 1.05 8.02 -4.56
N LEU A 14 1.35 7.69 -3.32
CA LEU A 14 1.63 8.66 -2.24
C LEU A 14 3.11 9.04 -2.22
N CYS A 15 3.43 10.20 -1.65
CA CYS A 15 4.81 10.66 -1.48
C CYS A 15 5.43 10.26 -0.14
N ALA A 16 4.75 9.43 0.65
CA ALA A 16 5.23 8.90 1.92
C ALA A 16 4.44 7.65 2.35
N ASP A 17 4.95 6.94 3.37
CA ASP A 17 4.35 5.74 3.96
C ASP A 17 3.07 6.07 4.74
N SER A 18 1.94 5.56 4.26
CA SER A 18 0.62 5.80 4.84
C SER A 18 0.45 5.15 6.22
N GLU A 19 1.01 3.97 6.45
CA GLU A 19 0.91 3.25 7.73
C GLU A 19 1.69 3.95 8.84
N PHE A 20 2.88 4.48 8.51
CA PHE A 20 3.65 5.29 9.43
C PHE A 20 2.90 6.57 9.84
N HIS A 21 2.29 7.26 8.86
CA HIS A 21 1.51 8.46 9.14
C HIS A 21 0.19 8.15 9.85
N PHE A 22 -0.48 7.04 9.53
CA PHE A 22 -1.65 6.56 10.26
C PHE A 22 -1.32 6.26 11.73
N THR A 23 -0.18 5.61 11.97
CA THR A 23 0.34 5.36 13.32
C THR A 23 0.51 6.65 14.11
N LYS A 24 1.14 7.68 13.50
CA LYS A 24 1.29 8.99 14.14
C LYS A 24 -0.06 9.65 14.42
N TYR A 25 -1.01 9.49 13.51
CA TYR A 25 -2.36 10.00 13.68
C TYR A 25 -3.06 9.34 14.88
N VAL A 26 -3.04 8.02 14.97
CA VAL A 26 -3.61 7.24 16.07
C VAL A 26 -2.98 7.61 17.43
N LEU A 27 -1.65 7.84 17.46
CA LEU A 27 -0.95 8.34 18.64
C LEU A 27 -1.47 9.72 19.07
N LYS A 28 -1.70 10.64 18.15
CA LYS A 28 -2.26 11.98 18.44
C LYS A 28 -3.69 11.90 19.01
N GLN A 29 -4.44 10.85 18.65
CA GLN A 29 -5.78 10.60 19.21
C GLN A 29 -5.74 10.03 20.65
N GLY A 30 -4.55 9.80 21.22
CA GLY A 30 -4.40 9.24 22.58
C GLY A 30 -4.77 7.75 22.68
N MET A 31 -4.84 7.03 21.58
CA MET A 31 -5.23 5.62 21.55
C MET A 31 -4.12 4.66 22.00
N LEU A 32 -2.90 5.16 22.21
CA LEU A 32 -1.70 4.36 22.48
C LEU A 32 -0.75 5.06 23.43
N ASP A 33 0.04 4.26 24.17
CA ASP A 33 1.21 4.76 24.89
C ASP A 33 2.29 5.23 23.90
N LYS A 34 2.62 6.52 23.99
CA LYS A 34 3.51 7.18 23.03
C LYS A 34 4.93 6.62 23.02
N ASP A 35 5.50 6.38 24.20
CA ASP A 35 6.91 5.98 24.33
C ASP A 35 7.11 4.54 23.87
N PHE A 36 6.19 3.65 24.25
CA PHE A 36 6.17 2.28 23.77
C PHE A 36 6.06 2.22 22.26
N TYR A 37 5.15 3.01 21.69
CA TYR A 37 4.86 2.95 20.26
C TYR A 37 6.00 3.51 19.41
N LEU A 38 6.57 4.65 19.80
CA LEU A 38 7.72 5.25 19.07
C LEU A 38 8.96 4.34 19.11
N LYS A 39 9.16 3.59 20.20
CA LYS A 39 10.24 2.61 20.28
C LYS A 39 10.02 1.45 19.32
N LYS A 40 8.80 0.92 19.27
CA LYS A 40 8.44 -0.21 18.40
C LYS A 40 8.51 0.14 16.92
N ILE A 41 7.98 1.29 16.50
CA ILE A 41 7.99 1.66 15.08
C ILE A 41 9.41 1.87 14.55
N LYS A 42 10.32 2.44 15.38
CA LYS A 42 11.74 2.54 15.01
C LYS A 42 12.42 1.18 14.86
N ALA A 43 12.03 0.21 15.66
CA ALA A 43 12.54 -1.15 15.52
C ALA A 43 12.06 -1.80 14.22
N PHE A 44 10.78 -1.67 13.90
CA PHE A 44 10.23 -2.20 12.65
C PHE A 44 10.81 -1.51 11.40
N ASP A 45 11.01 -0.19 11.40
CA ASP A 45 11.68 0.52 10.30
C ASP A 45 13.12 -0.03 10.08
N LYS A 46 13.87 -0.25 11.16
CA LYS A 46 15.19 -0.86 11.08
C LYS A 46 15.14 -2.26 10.48
N ASP A 47 14.19 -3.09 10.93
CA ASP A 47 14.04 -4.47 10.46
C ASP A 47 13.62 -4.51 8.99
N TYR A 48 12.74 -3.60 8.55
CA TYR A 48 12.35 -3.43 7.14
C TYR A 48 13.56 -3.10 6.26
N ARG A 49 14.34 -2.08 6.64
CA ARG A 49 15.55 -1.68 5.88
C ARG A 49 16.61 -2.76 5.81
N SER A 50 16.70 -3.61 6.83
CA SER A 50 17.64 -4.74 6.87
C SER A 50 17.12 -6.00 6.18
N GLY A 51 15.87 -6.02 5.71
CA GLY A 51 15.21 -7.18 5.11
C GLY A 51 14.82 -8.27 6.10
N ASN A 52 14.80 -7.96 7.41
CA ASN A 52 14.49 -8.92 8.48
C ASN A 52 13.09 -8.69 9.09
N LEU A 53 12.24 -7.89 8.45
CA LEU A 53 10.91 -7.57 8.97
C LEU A 53 10.06 -8.84 9.11
N ASN A 54 9.62 -9.14 10.34
CA ASN A 54 8.50 -10.05 10.55
C ASN A 54 7.20 -9.30 10.23
N PHE A 55 6.73 -9.46 9.00
CA PHE A 55 5.56 -8.74 8.48
C PHE A 55 4.29 -9.00 9.31
N LYS A 56 4.11 -10.22 9.81
CA LYS A 56 2.95 -10.58 10.65
C LYS A 56 2.95 -9.82 11.97
N ASP A 57 4.10 -9.73 12.63
CA ASP A 57 4.22 -8.99 13.89
C ASP A 57 4.05 -7.48 13.68
N TYR A 58 4.50 -6.97 12.53
CA TYR A 58 4.28 -5.59 12.13
C TYR A 58 2.79 -5.29 11.92
N MET A 59 2.06 -6.15 11.20
CA MET A 59 0.62 -5.99 11.00
C MET A 59 -0.16 -6.03 12.33
N ARG A 60 0.18 -6.94 13.23
CA ARG A 60 -0.42 -7.00 14.58
C ARG A 60 -0.18 -5.71 15.38
N PHE A 61 1.02 -5.17 15.26
CA PHE A 61 1.36 -3.91 15.91
C PHE A 61 0.51 -2.74 15.37
N LEU A 62 0.31 -2.66 14.05
CA LEU A 62 -0.53 -1.64 13.44
C LEU A 62 -2.02 -1.80 13.80
N LEU A 63 -2.49 -3.04 13.89
CA LEU A 63 -3.88 -3.37 14.23
C LEU A 63 -4.21 -3.23 15.71
N TYR A 64 -3.21 -3.29 16.60
CA TYR A 64 -3.40 -3.27 18.06
C TYR A 64 -4.33 -2.14 18.54
N PRO A 65 -4.18 -0.87 18.11
CA PRO A 65 -5.05 0.23 18.58
C PRO A 65 -6.49 0.13 18.06
N LEU A 66 -6.75 -0.76 17.10
CA LEU A 66 -8.05 -0.91 16.45
C LEU A 66 -8.84 -2.11 16.98
N ILE A 67 -8.22 -2.96 17.81
CA ILE A 67 -8.88 -4.16 18.37
C ILE A 67 -10.23 -3.79 19.00
N GLY A 68 -11.27 -4.52 18.62
CA GLY A 68 -12.64 -4.32 19.10
C GLY A 68 -13.44 -3.23 18.38
N LYS A 69 -12.84 -2.43 17.51
CA LYS A 69 -13.56 -1.46 16.67
C LYS A 69 -14.29 -2.17 15.54
N ASN A 70 -15.50 -1.69 15.21
CA ASN A 70 -16.23 -2.18 14.06
C ASN A 70 -15.77 -1.51 12.73
N LYS A 71 -16.23 -2.04 11.60
CA LYS A 71 -15.83 -1.54 10.26
C LYS A 71 -16.13 -0.06 10.07
N ASN A 72 -17.30 0.41 10.55
CA ASN A 72 -17.67 1.83 10.41
C ASN A 72 -16.76 2.75 11.21
N GLU A 73 -16.36 2.32 12.42
CA GLU A 73 -15.41 3.06 13.26
C GLU A 73 -14.03 3.14 12.60
N VAL A 74 -13.57 2.04 11.98
CA VAL A 74 -12.30 2.00 11.24
C VAL A 74 -12.38 2.88 9.99
N ASP A 75 -13.44 2.77 9.19
CA ASP A 75 -13.65 3.58 7.99
C ASP A 75 -13.69 5.09 8.33
N LEU A 76 -14.36 5.48 9.41
CA LEU A 76 -14.40 6.87 9.88
C LEU A 76 -13.02 7.35 10.35
N LEU A 77 -12.28 6.51 11.09
CA LEU A 77 -10.93 6.83 11.56
C LEU A 77 -9.99 7.08 10.37
N VAL A 78 -10.05 6.23 9.34
CA VAL A 78 -9.25 6.39 8.11
C VAL A 78 -9.64 7.64 7.32
N ALA A 79 -10.94 7.92 7.20
CA ALA A 79 -11.39 9.14 6.51
C ALA A 79 -10.85 10.42 7.21
N ASN A 80 -10.90 10.46 8.55
CA ASN A 80 -10.35 11.56 9.33
C ASN A 80 -8.82 11.64 9.20
N PHE A 81 -8.13 10.49 9.21
CA PHE A 81 -6.70 10.41 8.96
C PHE A 81 -6.32 11.02 7.60
N ILE A 82 -6.96 10.57 6.52
CA ILE A 82 -6.69 11.08 5.17
C ILE A 82 -6.91 12.59 5.11
N ASN A 83 -8.04 13.08 5.62
CA ASN A 83 -8.34 14.51 5.65
C ASN A 83 -7.28 15.34 6.38
N SER A 84 -6.69 14.81 7.45
CA SER A 84 -5.66 15.51 8.23
C SER A 84 -4.24 15.36 7.69
N SER A 85 -4.00 14.40 6.79
CA SER A 85 -2.65 14.02 6.35
C SER A 85 -2.46 14.14 4.83
N LYS A 86 -3.52 14.44 4.07
CA LYS A 86 -3.46 14.51 2.60
C LYS A 86 -2.39 15.46 2.09
N ASP A 87 -2.20 16.62 2.72
CA ASP A 87 -1.21 17.62 2.29
C ASP A 87 0.26 17.17 2.53
N ILE A 88 0.45 16.09 3.29
CA ILE A 88 1.75 15.47 3.55
C ILE A 88 1.96 14.24 2.67
N LEU A 89 0.87 13.54 2.33
CA LEU A 89 0.91 12.24 1.65
C LEU A 89 0.69 12.32 0.15
N ILE A 90 0.08 13.42 -0.33
CA ILE A 90 -0.37 13.57 -1.71
C ILE A 90 0.32 14.80 -2.31
N ASP A 91 0.97 14.62 -3.44
CA ASP A 91 1.68 15.68 -4.16
C ASP A 91 1.19 15.83 -5.61
N ASP A 92 1.83 16.70 -6.38
CA ASP A 92 1.46 16.95 -7.77
C ASP A 92 1.66 15.70 -8.64
N LEU A 93 2.71 14.90 -8.40
CA LEU A 93 2.95 13.67 -9.16
C LEU A 93 1.81 12.66 -8.99
N THR A 94 1.21 12.56 -7.80
CA THR A 94 0.02 11.73 -7.56
C THR A 94 -1.09 12.05 -8.57
N PHE A 95 -1.41 13.35 -8.70
CA PHE A 95 -2.48 13.79 -9.61
C PHE A 95 -2.08 13.67 -11.08
N GLU A 96 -0.82 13.89 -11.42
CA GLU A 96 -0.31 13.70 -12.78
C GLU A 96 -0.44 12.23 -13.23
N LEU A 97 -0.05 11.28 -12.37
CA LEU A 97 -0.16 9.86 -12.65
C LEU A 97 -1.62 9.42 -12.83
N LEU A 98 -2.52 9.84 -11.92
CA LEU A 98 -3.94 9.52 -12.02
C LEU A 98 -4.57 10.11 -13.28
N LYS A 99 -4.26 11.37 -13.60
CA LYS A 99 -4.76 12.05 -14.80
C LYS A 99 -4.25 11.41 -16.09
N LYS A 100 -2.98 11.00 -16.12
CA LYS A 100 -2.38 10.29 -17.27
C LYS A 100 -3.17 9.03 -17.61
N HIS A 101 -3.74 8.39 -16.62
CA HIS A 101 -4.46 7.11 -16.74
C HIS A 101 -5.97 7.22 -16.47
N GLU A 102 -6.56 8.42 -16.58
CA GLU A 102 -7.99 8.67 -16.26
C GLU A 102 -8.98 7.81 -17.07
N LYS A 103 -8.54 7.26 -18.22
CA LYS A 103 -9.35 6.42 -19.11
C LYS A 103 -9.02 4.93 -18.99
N ASP A 104 -8.05 4.58 -18.19
CA ASP A 104 -7.60 3.20 -18.00
C ASP A 104 -8.31 2.53 -16.84
N ASN A 105 -8.19 1.20 -16.75
CA ASN A 105 -8.68 0.44 -15.60
C ASN A 105 -7.61 0.50 -14.51
N LEU A 106 -7.91 1.18 -13.42
CA LEU A 106 -6.96 1.39 -12.33
C LEU A 106 -7.13 0.34 -11.23
N LEU A 107 -6.02 -0.17 -10.72
CA LEU A 107 -5.93 -1.02 -9.53
C LEU A 107 -4.88 -0.45 -8.59
N ILE A 108 -5.21 -0.23 -7.32
CA ILE A 108 -4.22 0.04 -6.28
C ILE A 108 -3.90 -1.29 -5.59
N ALA A 109 -2.62 -1.71 -5.58
CA ALA A 109 -2.18 -2.96 -4.95
C ALA A 109 -1.00 -2.69 -4.00
N SER A 110 -1.27 -2.64 -2.69
CA SER A 110 -0.29 -2.27 -1.66
C SER A 110 -0.15 -3.33 -0.58
N GLY A 111 1.03 -3.40 0.04
CA GLY A 111 1.29 -4.19 1.24
C GLY A 111 0.52 -3.70 2.46
N ALA A 112 0.10 -2.45 2.47
CA ALA A 112 -0.62 -1.82 3.57
C ALA A 112 -1.96 -2.51 3.89
N LEU A 113 -2.46 -2.26 5.11
CA LEU A 113 -3.75 -2.77 5.58
C LEU A 113 -4.90 -2.33 4.66
N ASP A 114 -5.78 -3.26 4.34
CA ASP A 114 -6.81 -3.11 3.32
C ASP A 114 -7.75 -1.93 3.54
N PHE A 115 -8.04 -1.56 4.78
CA PHE A 115 -8.88 -0.39 5.10
C PHE A 115 -8.17 0.94 4.80
N ILE A 116 -6.83 1.01 4.91
CA ILE A 116 -6.04 2.19 4.52
C ILE A 116 -6.05 2.31 2.99
N VAL A 117 -5.74 1.21 2.30
CA VAL A 117 -5.76 1.16 0.83
C VAL A 117 -7.14 1.54 0.30
N LYS A 118 -8.22 0.97 0.87
CA LYS A 118 -9.62 1.33 0.57
C LYS A 118 -9.88 2.83 0.75
N GLY A 119 -9.39 3.40 1.84
CA GLY A 119 -9.57 4.84 2.12
C GLY A 119 -8.97 5.72 1.04
N PHE A 120 -7.73 5.47 0.62
CA PHE A 120 -7.07 6.20 -0.46
C PHE A 120 -7.69 5.88 -1.83
N ALA A 121 -8.07 4.63 -2.11
CA ALA A 121 -8.78 4.27 -3.33
C ALA A 121 -10.08 5.08 -3.47
N ASN A 122 -10.88 5.19 -2.40
CA ASN A 122 -12.08 6.03 -2.38
C ASN A 122 -11.75 7.52 -2.58
N TYR A 123 -10.70 8.04 -1.94
CA TYR A 123 -10.27 9.43 -2.07
C TYR A 123 -9.89 9.76 -3.52
N PHE A 124 -9.16 8.87 -4.19
CA PHE A 124 -8.75 9.01 -5.60
C PHE A 124 -9.82 8.57 -6.61
N LYS A 125 -10.97 8.07 -6.15
CA LYS A 125 -12.04 7.50 -6.99
C LYS A 125 -11.57 6.33 -7.85
N VAL A 126 -10.68 5.51 -7.31
CA VAL A 126 -10.25 4.23 -7.90
C VAL A 126 -11.12 3.13 -7.32
N GLU A 127 -11.84 2.41 -8.17
CA GLU A 127 -12.83 1.41 -7.71
C GLU A 127 -12.19 0.11 -7.19
N GLU A 128 -11.03 -0.25 -7.76
CA GLU A 128 -10.41 -1.54 -7.49
C GLU A 128 -9.15 -1.37 -6.64
N PHE A 129 -9.07 -2.16 -5.58
CA PHE A 129 -7.91 -2.15 -4.69
C PHE A 129 -7.63 -3.51 -4.06
N LEU A 130 -6.37 -3.74 -3.72
CA LEU A 130 -5.88 -4.90 -2.99
C LEU A 130 -4.95 -4.41 -1.86
N GLY A 131 -5.22 -4.84 -0.65
CA GLY A 131 -4.40 -4.59 0.54
C GLY A 131 -4.26 -5.86 1.37
N THR A 132 -3.44 -5.83 2.40
CA THR A 132 -3.34 -6.91 3.39
C THR A 132 -4.62 -6.94 4.22
N LYS A 133 -5.36 -8.05 4.13
CA LYS A 133 -6.71 -8.15 4.70
C LYS A 133 -6.72 -8.19 6.21
N THR A 134 -7.45 -7.25 6.81
CA THR A 134 -7.73 -7.23 8.24
C THR A 134 -8.78 -8.27 8.62
N GLU A 135 -8.55 -8.98 9.72
CA GLU A 135 -9.53 -9.92 10.25
C GLU A 135 -10.59 -9.22 11.09
N PHE A 136 -11.86 -9.51 10.76
CA PHE A 136 -13.02 -9.10 11.53
C PHE A 136 -13.81 -10.33 11.98
N VAL A 137 -14.08 -10.43 13.27
CA VAL A 137 -15.00 -11.41 13.84
C VAL A 137 -16.15 -10.66 14.48
N GLU A 138 -17.39 -11.02 14.17
CA GLU A 138 -18.60 -10.31 14.61
C GLU A 138 -18.51 -8.79 14.38
N ASP A 139 -18.03 -8.41 13.19
CA ASP A 139 -17.80 -7.02 12.76
C ASP A 139 -16.75 -6.25 13.58
N LYS A 140 -15.92 -6.92 14.37
CA LYS A 140 -14.87 -6.29 15.18
C LYS A 140 -13.48 -6.74 14.77
N VAL A 141 -12.54 -5.78 14.71
CA VAL A 141 -11.11 -6.05 14.47
C VAL A 141 -10.57 -6.96 15.56
N THR A 142 -9.93 -8.07 15.15
CA THR A 142 -9.29 -9.03 16.09
C THR A 142 -7.85 -8.67 16.45
N GLY A 143 -7.18 -7.89 15.61
CA GLY A 143 -5.74 -7.62 15.68
C GLY A 143 -4.91 -8.55 14.78
N GLU A 144 -5.56 -9.41 14.00
CA GLU A 144 -4.92 -10.34 13.06
C GLU A 144 -5.24 -9.97 11.60
N THR A 145 -4.49 -10.56 10.67
CA THR A 145 -4.75 -10.49 9.23
C THR A 145 -5.24 -11.82 8.69
N VAL A 146 -5.98 -11.79 7.58
CA VAL A 146 -6.54 -12.99 6.94
C VAL A 146 -5.72 -13.38 5.72
N GLY A 147 -5.25 -14.61 5.71
CA GLY A 147 -4.57 -15.20 4.56
C GLY A 147 -3.14 -14.69 4.36
N GLU A 148 -2.67 -14.80 3.13
CA GLU A 148 -1.34 -14.30 2.76
C GLU A 148 -1.36 -12.77 2.69
N PRO A 149 -0.35 -12.07 3.24
CA PRO A 149 -0.23 -10.62 3.09
C PRO A 149 -0.10 -10.20 1.63
N ASN A 150 -0.58 -9.00 1.29
CA ASN A 150 -0.44 -8.43 -0.05
C ASN A 150 0.95 -7.80 -0.25
N PHE A 151 1.99 -8.51 0.14
CA PHE A 151 3.38 -8.09 0.19
C PHE A 151 4.28 -9.11 -0.51
N ASP A 152 5.36 -8.66 -1.18
CA ASP A 152 6.32 -9.51 -1.91
C ASP A 152 5.57 -10.46 -2.90
N LYS A 153 5.83 -11.74 -2.86
CA LYS A 153 5.18 -12.77 -3.68
C LYS A 153 3.67 -12.82 -3.50
N GLY A 154 3.18 -12.51 -2.30
CA GLY A 154 1.75 -12.43 -1.99
C GLY A 154 1.04 -11.37 -2.83
N LYS A 155 1.66 -10.22 -3.09
CA LYS A 155 1.10 -9.18 -3.97
C LYS A 155 0.86 -9.74 -5.39
N LEU A 156 1.85 -10.42 -5.98
CA LEU A 156 1.68 -11.04 -7.29
C LEU A 156 0.54 -12.08 -7.31
N VAL A 157 0.47 -12.94 -6.28
CA VAL A 157 -0.59 -13.98 -6.19
C VAL A 157 -1.98 -13.34 -6.15
N HIS A 158 -2.16 -12.29 -5.35
CA HIS A 158 -3.43 -11.58 -5.25
C HIS A 158 -3.79 -10.84 -6.53
N VAL A 159 -2.84 -10.16 -7.18
CA VAL A 159 -3.05 -9.50 -8.47
C VAL A 159 -3.43 -10.50 -9.55
N LEU A 160 -2.75 -11.65 -9.66
CA LEU A 160 -3.09 -12.72 -10.61
C LEU A 160 -4.50 -13.26 -10.38
N LYS A 161 -4.89 -13.49 -9.11
CA LYS A 161 -6.23 -13.92 -8.75
C LYS A 161 -7.29 -12.89 -9.16
N TRP A 162 -7.03 -11.61 -8.90
CA TRP A 162 -7.90 -10.51 -9.30
C TRP A 162 -8.00 -10.41 -10.83
N CYS A 163 -6.88 -10.46 -11.56
CA CYS A 163 -6.86 -10.46 -13.02
C CYS A 163 -7.71 -11.59 -13.61
N LYS A 164 -7.61 -12.80 -13.04
CA LYS A 164 -8.44 -13.95 -13.45
C LYS A 164 -9.93 -13.69 -13.24
N GLN A 165 -10.31 -13.10 -12.10
CA GLN A 165 -11.71 -12.76 -11.80
C GLN A 165 -12.27 -11.69 -12.73
N LYS A 166 -11.47 -10.67 -13.05
CA LYS A 166 -11.84 -9.56 -13.94
C LYS A 166 -11.66 -9.88 -15.42
N LYS A 167 -11.06 -11.03 -15.77
CA LYS A 167 -10.73 -11.46 -17.14
C LYS A 167 -9.84 -10.47 -17.87
N VAL A 168 -8.85 -9.92 -17.18
CA VAL A 168 -7.83 -9.01 -17.72
C VAL A 168 -6.46 -9.70 -17.76
N ASN A 169 -5.61 -9.30 -18.69
CA ASN A 169 -4.28 -9.87 -18.85
C ASN A 169 -3.23 -9.02 -18.12
N LEU A 170 -2.57 -9.60 -17.12
CA LEU A 170 -1.51 -8.95 -16.36
C LEU A 170 -0.28 -8.63 -17.25
N GLU A 171 0.04 -9.50 -18.20
CA GLU A 171 1.19 -9.32 -19.08
C GLU A 171 1.08 -8.06 -19.97
N GLU A 172 -0.12 -7.49 -20.14
CA GLU A 172 -0.33 -6.24 -20.89
C GLU A 172 -0.43 -5.01 -19.97
N ALA A 173 -0.31 -5.20 -18.64
CA ALA A 173 -0.46 -4.14 -17.67
C ALA A 173 0.74 -3.18 -17.64
N THR A 174 0.48 -1.97 -17.14
CA THR A 174 1.51 -1.04 -16.65
C THR A 174 1.50 -1.05 -15.12
N PHE A 175 2.66 -1.17 -14.49
CA PHE A 175 2.80 -1.19 -13.04
C PHE A 175 3.75 -0.09 -12.57
N TYR A 176 3.35 0.63 -11.54
CA TYR A 176 4.13 1.66 -10.86
C TYR A 176 4.50 1.19 -9.46
N THR A 177 5.77 1.30 -9.06
CA THR A 177 6.28 0.90 -7.73
C THR A 177 7.59 1.60 -7.39
N ASP A 178 7.91 1.70 -6.11
CA ASP A 178 9.17 2.20 -5.55
C ASP A 178 10.04 1.08 -4.95
N SER A 179 9.48 -0.10 -4.70
CA SER A 179 10.09 -1.12 -3.84
C SER A 179 10.57 -2.37 -4.57
N ILE A 180 11.77 -2.86 -4.20
CA ILE A 180 12.30 -4.15 -4.66
C ILE A 180 11.41 -5.34 -4.25
N HIS A 181 10.62 -5.21 -3.21
CA HIS A 181 9.68 -6.24 -2.79
C HIS A 181 8.59 -6.51 -3.84
N ASP A 182 8.39 -5.60 -4.76
CA ASP A 182 7.45 -5.75 -5.88
C ASP A 182 8.06 -6.39 -7.14
N LEU A 183 9.33 -6.78 -7.07
CA LEU A 183 10.04 -7.39 -8.21
C LEU A 183 9.26 -8.54 -8.86
N PRO A 184 8.61 -9.47 -8.11
CA PRO A 184 7.81 -10.52 -8.72
C PRO A 184 6.69 -10.00 -9.64
N LEU A 185 6.10 -8.85 -9.32
CA LEU A 185 5.06 -8.21 -10.14
C LEU A 185 5.66 -7.37 -11.28
N VAL A 186 6.78 -6.68 -11.02
CA VAL A 186 7.56 -5.94 -12.04
C VAL A 186 7.92 -6.82 -13.22
N GLU A 187 8.37 -8.05 -12.97
CA GLU A 187 8.78 -9.01 -14.00
C GLU A 187 7.60 -9.60 -14.81
N LYS A 188 6.36 -9.43 -14.33
CA LYS A 188 5.17 -9.98 -15.00
C LYS A 188 4.43 -8.96 -15.83
N CYS A 189 4.60 -7.68 -15.57
CA CYS A 189 3.94 -6.61 -16.30
C CYS A 189 4.71 -6.22 -17.55
N LYS A 190 4.00 -5.84 -18.61
CA LYS A 190 4.59 -5.37 -19.88
C LYS A 190 5.45 -4.14 -19.70
N ASN A 191 4.94 -3.20 -18.90
CA ASN A 191 5.62 -1.95 -18.62
C ASN A 191 5.69 -1.77 -17.10
N SER A 192 6.90 -1.75 -16.56
CA SER A 192 7.11 -1.39 -15.17
C SER A 192 7.85 -0.06 -15.11
N ILE A 193 7.31 0.85 -14.31
CA ILE A 193 7.82 2.20 -14.12
C ILE A 193 8.13 2.35 -12.65
N VAL A 194 9.35 2.70 -12.32
CA VAL A 194 9.76 2.85 -10.93
C VAL A 194 9.71 4.31 -10.51
N VAL A 195 9.13 4.58 -9.35
CA VAL A 195 8.91 5.92 -8.82
C VAL A 195 9.76 6.09 -7.58
N SER A 196 10.74 7.00 -7.60
CA SER A 196 11.67 7.24 -6.48
C SER A 196 12.15 5.95 -5.78
N PRO A 197 12.67 4.97 -6.54
CA PRO A 197 12.87 3.60 -6.06
C PRO A 197 13.88 3.50 -4.92
N ASP A 198 13.73 2.45 -4.09
CA ASP A 198 14.79 2.02 -3.19
C ASP A 198 16.07 1.66 -3.97
N GLU A 199 17.23 1.65 -3.30
CA GLU A 199 18.53 1.45 -3.96
C GLU A 199 18.57 0.13 -4.77
N ARG A 200 17.99 -0.96 -4.25
CA ARG A 200 18.01 -2.27 -4.90
C ARG A 200 17.12 -2.29 -6.15
N LEU A 201 15.94 -1.67 -6.08
CA LEU A 201 15.06 -1.56 -7.24
C LEU A 201 15.65 -0.59 -8.27
N LYS A 202 16.35 0.47 -7.83
CA LYS A 202 17.05 1.40 -8.73
C LYS A 202 18.12 0.68 -9.54
N GLU A 203 18.99 -0.08 -8.88
CA GLU A 203 20.02 -0.89 -9.55
C GLU A 203 19.42 -1.88 -10.55
N TYR A 204 18.31 -2.54 -10.17
CA TYR A 204 17.59 -3.43 -11.06
C TYR A 204 16.99 -2.68 -12.27
N ALA A 205 16.38 -1.52 -12.04
CA ALA A 205 15.77 -0.70 -13.08
C ALA A 205 16.79 -0.19 -14.11
N GLU A 206 17.94 0.31 -13.64
CA GLU A 206 19.04 0.76 -14.50
C GLU A 206 19.58 -0.39 -15.36
N LYS A 207 19.82 -1.56 -14.76
CA LYS A 207 20.31 -2.75 -15.47
C LYS A 207 19.33 -3.27 -16.52
N ASN A 208 18.02 -3.11 -16.29
CA ASN A 208 16.97 -3.63 -17.17
C ASN A 208 16.31 -2.53 -18.03
N ASN A 209 16.87 -1.30 -18.05
CA ASN A 209 16.36 -0.15 -18.79
C ASN A 209 14.87 0.17 -18.48
N LEU A 210 14.44 0.02 -17.24
CA LEU A 210 13.12 0.46 -16.81
C LEU A 210 13.05 1.98 -16.72
N GLN A 211 11.88 2.55 -16.98
CA GLN A 211 11.66 3.97 -16.77
C GLN A 211 11.71 4.32 -15.28
N ILE A 212 12.48 5.35 -14.91
CA ILE A 212 12.57 5.89 -13.56
C ILE A 212 11.92 7.27 -13.56
N ILE A 213 11.01 7.50 -12.62
CA ILE A 213 10.42 8.81 -12.29
C ILE A 213 10.93 9.19 -10.90
N THR A 214 11.39 10.42 -10.74
CA THR A 214 11.85 10.96 -9.44
C THR A 214 10.87 12.03 -8.97
N ARG A 215 10.52 12.01 -7.69
CA ARG A 215 9.78 13.07 -7.01
C ARG A 215 10.69 14.25 -6.70
#